data_026ba5b8a081532c8d4d98202e89d9e2
#
_entry.id   026ba5b8a081532c8d4d98202e89d9e2
#
_cell.length_a   1.000
_cell.length_b   1.000
_cell.length_c   1.000
_cell.angle_alpha   90.00
_cell.angle_beta   90.00
_cell.angle_gamma   90.00
#
_symmetry.space_group_name_H-M   'P 1'
#
loop_
_entity.id
_entity.type
_entity.pdbx_description
1 polymer ?
#
loop_
_entity_poly.entity_id
_entity_poly.type
_entity_poly.pdbx_seq_one_letter_code
_entity_poly.pdbx_strand_id
1 'polypeptide(L)' 'MASAQCPECDGVISLDGVVVGEIVVCPDCGVDLEVTSLNPPQVELAPMEEEDWGE' A
#
# COMPACT_ATOMS: atom_id res chain seq x y z
N MET A 1 11.97 -8.76 -8.93
CA MET A 1 11.66 -7.61 -8.11
C MET A 1 10.22 -7.20 -8.30
N ALA A 2 9.55 -6.85 -7.26
CA ALA A 2 8.16 -6.46 -7.33
C ALA A 2 8.01 -4.98 -7.09
N SER A 3 7.15 -4.34 -7.82
CA SER A 3 6.85 -2.94 -7.61
C SER A 3 5.41 -2.67 -8.01
N ALA A 4 4.83 -1.63 -7.46
CA ALA A 4 3.46 -1.27 -7.76
C ALA A 4 3.38 0.24 -7.87
N GLN A 5 2.25 0.72 -8.35
CA GLN A 5 2.07 2.13 -8.56
C GLN A 5 1.16 2.69 -7.51
N CYS A 6 1.56 3.80 -6.93
CA CYS A 6 0.76 4.45 -5.90
C CYS A 6 -0.52 4.99 -6.53
N PRO A 7 -1.68 4.70 -5.95
CA PRO A 7 -2.93 5.21 -6.51
C PRO A 7 -3.16 6.69 -6.25
N GLU A 8 -2.32 7.29 -5.40
CA GLU A 8 -2.49 8.72 -5.10
C GLU A 8 -1.58 9.58 -5.97
N CYS A 9 -0.33 9.26 -6.07
CA CYS A 9 0.61 10.10 -6.80
C CYS A 9 1.21 9.41 -8.01
N ASP A 10 0.84 8.17 -8.26
CA ASP A 10 1.34 7.39 -9.39
C ASP A 10 2.83 7.09 -9.29
N GLY A 11 3.42 7.26 -8.14
CA GLY A 11 4.83 6.94 -7.95
C GLY A 11 5.03 5.43 -7.88
N VAL A 12 6.22 4.99 -8.21
CA VAL A 12 6.54 3.57 -8.17
C VAL A 12 6.97 3.21 -6.75
N ILE A 13 6.42 2.14 -6.22
CA ILE A 13 6.71 1.67 -4.88
C ILE A 13 7.36 0.30 -4.98
N SER A 14 8.52 0.16 -4.36
CA SER A 14 9.19 -1.12 -4.36
C SER A 14 8.55 -2.05 -3.34
N LEU A 15 8.26 -3.26 -3.74
CA LEU A 15 7.61 -4.23 -2.86
C LEU A 15 8.55 -5.39 -2.53
N ASP A 16 9.86 -5.15 -2.57
CA ASP A 16 10.81 -6.19 -2.24
C ASP A 16 10.68 -6.56 -0.76
N GLY A 17 10.55 -7.82 -0.50
CA GLY A 17 10.54 -8.30 0.89
C GLY A 17 9.23 -8.13 1.62
N VAL A 18 8.19 -7.69 0.94
CA VAL A 18 6.88 -7.55 1.60
C VAL A 18 6.02 -8.76 1.29
N VAL A 19 4.94 -8.91 2.04
CA VAL A 19 3.99 -9.98 1.83
C VAL A 19 2.61 -9.37 1.64
N VAL A 20 1.69 -10.18 1.14
CA VAL A 20 0.31 -9.74 0.97
C VAL A 20 -0.26 -9.42 2.35
N GLY A 21 -0.89 -8.26 2.46
CA GLY A 21 -1.41 -7.77 3.72
C GLY A 21 -0.47 -6.84 4.45
N GLU A 22 0.73 -6.66 3.91
CA GLU A 22 1.70 -5.78 4.53
C GLU A 22 1.34 -4.33 4.23
N ILE A 23 1.59 -3.45 5.18
CA ILE A 23 1.35 -2.02 4.98
C ILE A 23 2.66 -1.36 4.59
N VAL A 24 2.65 -0.64 3.48
CA VAL A 24 3.82 0.08 3.01
C VAL A 24 3.46 1.55 2.91
N VAL A 25 4.45 2.40 2.96
CA VAL A 25 4.25 3.84 2.88
C VAL A 25 4.87 4.33 1.59
N CYS A 26 4.10 5.09 0.82
CA CYS A 26 4.60 5.65 -0.41
C CYS A 26 5.69 6.69 -0.10
N PRO A 27 6.85 6.58 -0.73
CA PRO A 27 7.92 7.55 -0.44
C PRO A 27 7.68 8.92 -1.06
N ASP A 28 6.73 9.02 -1.99
CA ASP A 28 6.44 10.30 -2.62
C ASP A 28 5.38 11.09 -1.88
N CYS A 29 4.22 10.53 -1.70
CA CYS A 29 3.12 11.25 -1.06
C CYS A 29 2.92 10.85 0.40
N GLY A 30 3.54 9.78 0.84
CA GLY A 30 3.48 9.40 2.25
C GLY A 30 2.19 8.72 2.68
N VAL A 31 1.41 8.24 1.74
CA VAL A 31 0.15 7.59 2.09
C VAL A 31 0.41 6.14 2.47
N ASP A 32 -0.38 5.62 3.39
CA ASP A 32 -0.28 4.22 3.78
C ASP A 32 -1.00 3.38 2.75
N LEU A 33 -0.36 2.31 2.32
CA LEU A 33 -0.91 1.42 1.31
C LEU A 33 -0.83 -0.02 1.80
N GLU A 34 -1.80 -0.80 1.39
CA GLU A 34 -1.84 -2.21 1.75
C GLU A 34 -1.53 -3.03 0.51
N VAL A 35 -0.64 -4.00 0.65
CA VAL A 35 -0.30 -4.88 -0.45
C VAL A 35 -1.43 -5.89 -0.61
N THR A 36 -2.11 -5.84 -1.74
CA THR A 36 -3.23 -6.73 -1.97
C THR A 36 -2.82 -7.94 -2.80
N SER A 37 -1.73 -7.84 -3.53
CA SER A 37 -1.26 -8.95 -4.34
C SER A 37 0.22 -8.75 -4.63
N LEU A 38 0.92 -9.84 -4.83
CA LEU A 38 2.34 -9.76 -5.20
C LEU A 38 2.58 -10.32 -6.59
N ASN A 39 1.61 -10.98 -7.17
CA ASN A 39 1.79 -11.57 -8.48
C ASN A 39 0.46 -11.54 -9.22
N PRO A 40 0.16 -10.44 -9.91
CA PRO A 40 1.00 -9.26 -10.11
C PRO A 40 1.03 -8.36 -8.88
N PRO A 41 2.09 -7.56 -8.72
CA PRO A 41 2.18 -6.70 -7.53
C PRO A 41 1.15 -5.59 -7.59
N GLN A 42 0.36 -5.48 -6.54
CA GLN A 42 -0.70 -4.48 -6.47
C GLN A 42 -0.83 -3.99 -5.05
N VAL A 43 -1.17 -2.72 -4.92
CA VAL A 43 -1.43 -2.11 -3.62
C VAL A 43 -2.67 -1.26 -3.73
N GLU A 44 -3.28 -0.96 -2.60
CA GLU A 44 -4.40 -0.04 -2.55
C GLU A 44 -4.32 0.75 -1.26
N LEU A 45 -5.14 1.78 -1.15
CA LEU A 45 -5.11 2.62 0.04
C LEU A 45 -5.46 1.78 1.25
N ALA A 46 -4.62 1.86 2.27
CA ALA A 46 -4.85 1.11 3.50
C ALA A 46 -6.09 1.65 4.19
N PRO A 47 -6.88 0.78 4.85
CA PRO A 47 -8.06 1.26 5.53
C PRO A 47 -7.68 2.13 6.72
N MET A 48 -8.45 3.17 6.95
CA MET A 48 -8.23 3.99 8.11
C MET A 48 -8.76 3.29 9.32
N GLU A 49 -7.99 3.35 10.38
CA GLU A 49 -8.37 2.65 11.53
C GLU A 49 -9.17 3.44 12.46
N GLU A 50 -9.26 4.53 12.33
CA GLU A 50 -9.89 5.25 13.31
C GLU A 50 -11.30 5.14 13.31
N GLU A 51 -11.60 4.94 13.48
CA GLU A 51 -12.54 4.97 13.79
C GLU A 51 -13.20 4.54 14.43
N ASP A 52 -13.84 4.55 14.63
CA ASP A 52 -14.40 4.34 15.16
C ASP A 52 -15.06 3.94 15.74
N TRP A 53 -15.63 3.95 16.07
CA TRP A 53 -16.08 3.74 16.71
C TRP A 53 -16.99 3.51 17.01
N GLY A 54 -17.18 3.53 17.00
CA GLY A 54 -17.87 3.46 17.41
C GLY A 54 -18.74 3.11 17.66
N GLU A 55 -19.31 2.96 17.74
CA GLU A 55 -19.89 2.81 18.12
C GLU A 55 -20.14 2.66 18.33
#